data_51f100546a24cf02998a6e0c843eb9ce
#
_entry.id   51f100546a24cf02998a6e0c843eb9ce
#
_cell.length_a   1.000
_cell.length_b   1.000
_cell.length_c   1.000
_cell.angle_alpha   90.00
_cell.angle_beta   90.00
_cell.angle_gamma   90.00
#
_symmetry.space_group_name_H-M   'P 1'
#
loop_
_entity.id
_entity.type
_entity.pdbx_description
1 polymer ?
#
loop_
_entity_poly.entity_id
_entity_poly.type
_entity_poly.pdbx_seq_one_letter_code
_entity_poly.pdbx_strand_id
1 'polypeptide(L)'
;MIMSKETLIKSIREIPDFPIPGILFYDVTTLFKDPWCLQELSNIMFEMYKDKGITKVVGIESRGFIMGPILATRLNAGFIPIRKPGKLPAEVIEESYDKEYGTDTVQIHKDALDENDVVLLHDDLLATGGTMKAACELVKKLKPKKVYVNLSLIHISEPTRRS
;
A
#
# COMPACT_ATOMS: atom_id res chain seq x y z
N MET A 1 18.54 -17.28 7.73
CA MET A 1 19.09 -16.77 6.46
C MET A 1 18.12 -15.77 5.85
N ILE A 2 18.65 -14.68 5.37
CA ILE A 2 17.83 -13.64 4.76
C ILE A 2 17.68 -13.94 3.28
N MET A 3 16.46 -14.01 2.80
CA MET A 3 16.19 -14.11 1.38
C MET A 3 16.62 -12.81 0.70
N SER A 4 17.29 -12.93 -0.41
CA SER A 4 17.64 -11.74 -1.15
C SER A 4 16.40 -11.12 -1.79
N LYS A 5 16.43 -9.80 -1.94
CA LYS A 5 15.38 -9.08 -2.64
C LYS A 5 15.20 -9.60 -4.07
N GLU A 6 16.30 -10.00 -4.69
CA GLU A 6 16.27 -10.57 -6.03
C GLU A 6 15.42 -11.82 -6.11
N THR A 7 15.48 -12.68 -5.09
CA THR A 7 14.66 -13.90 -5.08
C THR A 7 13.18 -13.55 -5.01
N LEU A 8 12.83 -12.55 -4.19
CA LEU A 8 11.44 -12.08 -4.13
C LEU A 8 10.99 -11.51 -5.47
N ILE A 9 11.82 -10.70 -6.10
CA ILE A 9 11.49 -10.08 -7.39
C ILE A 9 11.29 -11.15 -8.45
N LYS A 10 12.12 -12.19 -8.46
CA LYS A 10 11.99 -13.30 -9.41
C LYS A 10 10.71 -14.10 -9.22
N SER A 11 10.10 -14.02 -8.05
CA SER A 11 8.84 -14.71 -7.77
C SER A 11 7.64 -14.01 -8.40
N ILE A 12 7.82 -12.78 -8.90
CA ILE A 12 6.75 -12.01 -9.52
C ILE A 12 6.60 -12.44 -10.96
N ARG A 13 5.37 -12.73 -11.38
CA ARG A 13 5.10 -13.13 -12.74
C ARG A 13 4.91 -11.92 -13.64
N GLU A 14 5.60 -11.91 -14.76
CA GLU A 14 5.43 -10.88 -15.78
C GLU A 14 4.41 -11.35 -16.80
N ILE A 15 3.40 -10.53 -17.07
CA ILE A 15 2.37 -10.84 -18.04
C ILE A 15 2.40 -9.75 -19.10
N PRO A 16 2.94 -10.05 -20.31
CA PRO A 16 2.94 -9.06 -21.37
C PRO A 16 1.56 -8.84 -21.93
N ASP A 17 1.33 -7.65 -22.46
CA ASP A 17 0.08 -7.28 -23.12
C ASP A 17 -1.17 -7.48 -22.26
N PHE A 18 -1.09 -7.15 -21.00
CA PHE A 18 -2.21 -7.22 -20.06
C PHE A 18 -2.33 -5.92 -19.28
N PRO A 19 -3.52 -5.39 -19.09
CA PRO A 19 -4.82 -5.83 -19.60
C PRO A 19 -5.05 -5.47 -21.08
N ILE A 20 -4.14 -4.71 -21.68
CA ILE A 20 -4.22 -4.32 -23.08
C ILE A 20 -2.83 -4.45 -23.73
N PRO A 21 -2.76 -4.53 -25.07
CA PRO A 21 -1.47 -4.61 -25.76
C PRO A 21 -0.53 -3.44 -25.38
N GLY A 22 0.75 -3.75 -25.24
CA GLY A 22 1.78 -2.77 -24.92
C GLY A 22 2.02 -2.56 -23.43
N ILE A 23 1.23 -3.16 -22.56
CA ILE A 23 1.39 -3.05 -21.11
C ILE A 23 2.03 -4.33 -20.56
N LEU A 24 3.09 -4.16 -19.80
CA LEU A 24 3.68 -5.28 -19.06
C LEU A 24 3.14 -5.23 -17.62
N PHE A 25 2.38 -6.26 -17.26
CA PHE A 25 1.75 -6.35 -15.94
C PHE A 25 2.59 -7.23 -15.02
N TYR A 26 2.74 -6.80 -13.78
CA TYR A 26 3.45 -7.57 -12.76
C TYR A 26 2.44 -8.21 -11.81
N ASP A 27 2.38 -9.52 -11.85
CA ASP A 27 1.46 -10.30 -11.04
C ASP A 27 2.16 -10.74 -9.76
N VAL A 28 1.80 -10.12 -8.64
CA VAL A 28 2.41 -10.41 -7.34
C VAL A 28 1.75 -11.58 -6.62
N THR A 29 0.66 -12.12 -7.16
CA THR A 29 0.00 -13.26 -6.51
C THR A 29 0.89 -14.48 -6.47
N THR A 30 1.82 -14.61 -7.40
CA THR A 30 2.81 -15.69 -7.40
C THR A 30 3.75 -15.60 -6.20
N LEU A 31 4.04 -14.39 -5.75
CA LEU A 31 4.83 -14.18 -4.55
C LEU A 31 3.99 -14.49 -3.30
N PHE A 32 2.75 -14.02 -3.28
CA PHE A 32 1.88 -14.20 -2.12
C PHE A 32 1.50 -15.65 -1.88
N LYS A 33 1.41 -16.47 -2.91
CA LYS A 33 1.03 -17.88 -2.74
C LYS A 33 2.16 -18.73 -2.18
N ASP A 34 3.37 -18.27 -2.19
CA ASP A 34 4.51 -18.98 -1.62
C ASP A 34 4.68 -18.56 -0.16
N PRO A 35 4.48 -19.46 0.79
CA PRO A 35 4.50 -19.09 2.21
C PRO A 35 5.83 -18.48 2.66
N TRP A 36 6.93 -18.93 2.09
CA TRP A 36 8.24 -18.40 2.44
C TRP A 36 8.42 -16.97 1.90
N CYS A 37 8.01 -16.73 0.64
CA CYS A 37 8.09 -15.40 0.05
C CYS A 37 7.19 -14.41 0.78
N LEU A 38 5.98 -14.83 1.13
CA LEU A 38 5.04 -13.97 1.85
C LEU A 38 5.60 -13.57 3.21
N GLN A 39 6.17 -14.54 3.94
CA GLN A 39 6.75 -14.28 5.25
C GLN A 39 7.97 -13.37 5.14
N GLU A 40 8.82 -13.60 4.14
CA GLU A 40 10.02 -12.81 3.96
C GLU A 40 9.71 -11.37 3.55
N LEU A 41 8.69 -11.18 2.70
CA LEU A 41 8.20 -9.84 2.38
C LEU A 41 7.75 -9.12 3.64
N SER A 42 6.99 -9.82 4.49
CA SER A 42 6.54 -9.30 5.77
C SER A 42 7.72 -8.89 6.65
N ASN A 43 8.77 -9.72 6.70
CA ASN A 43 9.97 -9.43 7.48
C ASN A 43 10.69 -8.18 6.99
N ILE A 44 10.85 -8.06 5.68
CA ILE A 44 11.51 -6.91 5.07
C ILE A 44 10.76 -5.62 5.40
N MET A 45 9.44 -5.64 5.23
CA MET A 45 8.62 -4.46 5.50
C MET A 45 8.63 -4.10 6.99
N PHE A 46 8.58 -5.10 7.86
CA PHE A 46 8.67 -4.87 9.29
C PHE A 46 9.98 -4.19 9.67
N GLU A 47 11.10 -4.68 9.14
CA GLU A 47 12.41 -4.08 9.42
C GLU A 47 12.50 -2.62 8.97
N MET A 48 11.82 -2.26 7.89
CA MET A 48 11.82 -0.88 7.39
C MET A 48 11.12 0.09 8.34
N TYR A 49 10.09 -0.38 9.07
CA TYR A 49 9.21 0.52 9.80
C TYR A 49 9.14 0.28 11.29
N LYS A 50 9.79 -0.75 11.82
CA LYS A 50 9.69 -1.14 13.23
C LYS A 50 10.05 -0.04 14.23
N ASP A 51 10.93 0.89 13.84
CA ASP A 51 11.40 1.95 14.71
C ASP A 51 10.78 3.31 14.41
N LYS A 52 9.71 3.34 13.63
CA LYS A 52 9.06 4.59 13.21
C LYS A 52 7.88 4.99 14.10
N GLY A 53 7.50 4.15 15.05
CA GLY A 53 6.38 4.46 15.94
C GLY A 53 5.02 4.43 15.27
N ILE A 54 4.85 3.61 14.22
CA ILE A 54 3.59 3.52 13.47
C ILE A 54 2.45 3.11 14.39
N THR A 55 1.35 3.86 14.35
CA THR A 55 0.14 3.55 15.12
C THR A 55 -0.98 3.02 14.23
N LYS A 56 -0.98 3.39 12.97
CA LYS A 56 -2.00 2.94 12.01
C LYS A 56 -1.36 2.65 10.67
N VAL A 57 -1.71 1.51 10.09
CA VAL A 57 -1.39 1.20 8.70
C VAL A 57 -2.66 1.45 7.90
N VAL A 58 -2.57 2.29 6.88
CA VAL A 58 -3.68 2.61 5.99
C VAL A 58 -3.42 1.90 4.67
N GLY A 59 -4.33 1.00 4.29
CA GLY A 59 -4.20 0.23 3.04
C GLY A 59 -5.26 0.62 2.03
N ILE A 60 -4.85 0.68 0.76
CA ILE A 60 -5.73 1.06 -0.33
C ILE A 60 -6.35 -0.19 -0.96
N GLU A 61 -7.66 -0.19 -1.12
CA GLU A 61 -8.41 -1.27 -1.78
C GLU A 61 -7.86 -1.51 -3.19
N SER A 62 -7.63 -2.75 -3.60
CA SER A 62 -7.81 -3.97 -2.82
C SER A 62 -6.48 -4.57 -2.40
N ARG A 63 -5.41 -4.26 -3.10
CA ARG A 63 -4.09 -4.88 -2.86
C ARG A 63 -3.44 -4.48 -1.55
N GLY A 64 -3.67 -3.26 -1.08
CA GLY A 64 -3.21 -2.83 0.23
C GLY A 64 -3.83 -3.62 1.38
N PHE A 65 -4.88 -4.39 1.10
CA PHE A 65 -5.54 -5.21 2.11
C PHE A 65 -4.83 -6.55 2.34
N ILE A 66 -3.86 -6.90 1.52
CA ILE A 66 -3.12 -8.15 1.67
C ILE A 66 -1.99 -7.98 2.68
N MET A 67 -1.02 -7.14 2.37
CA MET A 67 0.11 -6.93 3.26
C MET A 67 -0.17 -5.92 4.37
N GLY A 68 -1.13 -5.02 4.16
CA GLY A 68 -1.45 -3.99 5.15
C GLY A 68 -1.79 -4.55 6.53
N PRO A 69 -2.79 -5.43 6.66
CA PRO A 69 -3.13 -6.01 7.96
C PRO A 69 -2.01 -6.85 8.57
N ILE A 70 -1.26 -7.57 7.74
CA ILE A 70 -0.10 -8.34 8.21
C ILE A 70 0.91 -7.39 8.86
N LEU A 71 1.23 -6.32 8.16
CA LEU A 71 2.18 -5.35 8.66
C LEU A 71 1.67 -4.64 9.92
N ALA A 72 0.40 -4.30 9.95
CA ALA A 72 -0.22 -3.67 11.10
C ALA A 72 -0.05 -4.53 12.36
N THR A 73 -0.36 -5.83 12.27
CA THR A 73 -0.21 -6.72 13.42
C THR A 73 1.24 -6.82 13.87
N ARG A 74 2.17 -6.88 12.94
CA ARG A 74 3.60 -6.96 13.28
C ARG A 74 4.12 -5.69 13.94
N LEU A 75 3.60 -4.53 13.54
CA LEU A 75 3.99 -3.23 14.08
C LEU A 75 3.21 -2.85 15.35
N ASN A 76 2.30 -3.71 15.80
CA ASN A 76 1.39 -3.40 16.90
C ASN A 76 0.57 -2.14 16.62
N ALA A 77 0.08 -2.03 15.39
CA ALA A 77 -0.69 -0.89 14.89
C ALA A 77 -2.08 -1.36 14.48
N GLY A 78 -3.01 -0.41 14.36
CA GLY A 78 -4.32 -0.69 13.78
C GLY A 78 -4.28 -0.65 12.27
N PHE A 79 -5.32 -1.17 11.62
CA PHE A 79 -5.45 -1.13 10.16
C PHE A 79 -6.67 -0.31 9.76
N ILE A 80 -6.49 0.59 8.79
CA ILE A 80 -7.52 1.48 8.27
C ILE A 80 -7.64 1.27 6.77
N PRO A 81 -8.84 0.94 6.26
CA PRO A 81 -9.03 0.81 4.82
C PRO A 81 -9.35 2.13 4.15
N ILE A 82 -8.75 2.36 2.99
CA ILE A 82 -9.21 3.35 2.02
C ILE A 82 -9.94 2.57 0.94
N ARG A 83 -11.16 2.97 0.61
CA ARG A 83 -12.01 2.21 -0.30
C ARG A 83 -12.69 3.12 -1.33
N LYS A 84 -13.25 2.49 -2.33
CA LYS A 84 -14.07 3.18 -3.33
C LYS A 84 -15.42 3.60 -2.74
N PRO A 85 -16.11 4.57 -3.37
CA PRO A 85 -17.36 5.09 -2.82
C PRO A 85 -18.41 4.01 -2.55
N GLY A 86 -19.13 4.19 -1.46
CA GLY A 86 -20.21 3.29 -1.09
C GLY A 86 -19.80 2.03 -0.35
N LYS A 87 -18.51 1.85 -0.08
CA LYS A 87 -18.03 0.64 0.58
C LYS A 87 -17.85 0.78 2.09
N LEU A 88 -17.69 2.01 2.57
CA LEU A 88 -17.49 2.25 4.00
C LEU A 88 -18.82 2.67 4.64
N PRO A 89 -19.20 2.04 5.77
CA PRO A 89 -20.56 2.21 6.32
C PRO A 89 -20.79 3.48 7.13
N ALA A 90 -19.73 4.08 7.69
CA ALA A 90 -19.89 5.28 8.52
C ALA A 90 -19.54 6.53 7.71
N GLU A 91 -19.57 7.67 8.37
CA GLU A 91 -19.28 8.94 7.71
C GLU A 91 -17.86 8.96 7.16
N VAL A 92 -17.73 9.43 5.91
CA VAL A 92 -16.45 9.41 5.19
C VAL A 92 -16.07 10.82 4.74
N ILE A 93 -14.77 10.99 4.47
CA ILE A 93 -14.26 12.06 3.63
C ILE A 93 -13.73 11.43 2.35
N GLU A 94 -13.64 12.22 1.29
CA GLU A 94 -13.25 11.66 -0.01
C GLU A 94 -12.31 12.58 -0.77
N GLU A 95 -11.61 11.96 -1.72
CA GLU A 95 -10.71 12.65 -2.63
C GLU A 95 -10.85 12.01 -4.00
N SER A 96 -10.91 12.85 -5.05
CA SER A 96 -11.02 12.37 -6.42
C SER A 96 -9.72 12.60 -7.16
N TYR A 97 -9.47 11.79 -8.17
CA TYR A 97 -8.30 11.93 -9.02
C TYR A 97 -8.65 11.55 -10.46
N ASP A 98 -7.96 12.18 -11.41
CA ASP A 98 -8.18 11.92 -12.83
C ASP A 98 -7.46 10.65 -13.26
N LYS A 99 -8.14 9.88 -14.12
CA LYS A 99 -7.56 8.74 -14.82
C LYS A 99 -7.51 9.09 -16.30
N GLU A 100 -6.90 8.19 -17.08
CA GLU A 100 -6.88 8.33 -18.51
C GLU A 100 -8.28 8.47 -19.09
N TYR A 101 -9.23 7.71 -18.53
CA TYR A 101 -10.64 7.75 -18.94
C TYR A 101 -11.51 8.04 -17.72
N GLY A 102 -11.77 9.32 -17.45
CA GLY A 102 -12.66 9.73 -16.39
C GLY A 102 -11.98 10.02 -15.06
N THR A 103 -12.78 10.02 -14.02
CA THR A 103 -12.35 10.36 -12.66
C THR A 103 -12.66 9.20 -11.73
N ASP A 104 -11.79 8.97 -10.76
CA ASP A 104 -12.06 7.98 -9.70
C ASP A 104 -12.01 8.68 -8.35
N THR A 105 -12.61 8.05 -7.33
CA THR A 105 -12.72 8.61 -5.99
C THR A 105 -12.36 7.56 -4.96
N VAL A 106 -11.69 7.98 -3.91
CA VAL A 106 -11.38 7.12 -2.77
C VAL A 106 -11.88 7.77 -1.49
N GLN A 107 -12.22 6.96 -0.51
CA GLN A 107 -12.83 7.40 0.74
C GLN A 107 -12.13 6.77 1.93
N ILE A 108 -12.13 7.50 3.05
CA ILE A 108 -11.68 7.00 4.34
C ILE A 108 -12.71 7.43 5.39
N HIS A 109 -12.90 6.64 6.44
CA HIS A 109 -13.77 7.05 7.53
C HIS A 109 -13.26 8.35 8.16
N LYS A 110 -14.17 9.25 8.43
CA LYS A 110 -13.85 10.55 9.00
C LYS A 110 -13.16 10.44 10.37
N ASP A 111 -13.49 9.41 11.12
CA ASP A 111 -12.95 9.17 12.47
C ASP A 111 -11.77 8.19 12.48
N ALA A 112 -11.20 7.89 11.32
CA ALA A 112 -10.15 6.85 11.21
C ALA A 112 -8.85 7.23 11.90
N LEU A 113 -8.48 8.50 11.87
CA LEU A 113 -7.17 8.99 12.33
C LEU A 113 -7.36 10.23 13.19
N ASP A 114 -6.40 10.46 14.07
CA ASP A 114 -6.33 11.69 14.84
C ASP A 114 -4.91 12.27 14.85
N GLU A 115 -4.73 13.37 15.55
CA GLU A 115 -3.48 14.13 15.61
C GLU A 115 -2.32 13.39 16.30
N ASN A 116 -2.62 12.29 16.98
CA ASN A 116 -1.59 11.50 17.66
C ASN A 116 -1.11 10.34 16.80
N ASP A 117 -1.78 10.08 15.67
CA ASP A 117 -1.44 8.94 14.83
C ASP A 117 -0.20 9.17 14.00
N VAL A 118 0.63 8.15 13.95
CA VAL A 118 1.73 8.03 13.00
C VAL A 118 1.31 6.98 11.99
N VAL A 119 1.14 7.40 10.75
CA VAL A 119 0.50 6.62 9.71
C VAL A 119 1.51 6.04 8.74
N LEU A 120 1.34 4.77 8.40
CA LEU A 120 2.00 4.15 7.26
C LEU A 120 0.95 3.91 6.20
N LEU A 121 0.99 4.69 5.13
CA LEU A 121 0.11 4.52 3.98
C LEU A 121 0.73 3.51 3.03
N HIS A 122 0.00 2.44 2.76
CA HIS A 122 0.54 1.28 2.06
C HIS A 122 -0.29 0.88 0.85
N ASP A 123 0.39 0.60 -0.25
CA ASP A 123 -0.11 -0.17 -1.37
C ASP A 123 0.99 -1.11 -1.82
N ASP A 124 0.63 -2.26 -2.36
CA ASP A 124 1.63 -3.27 -2.75
C ASP A 124 2.07 -3.17 -4.20
N LEU A 125 1.49 -2.24 -4.96
CA LEU A 125 1.75 -2.14 -6.38
C LEU A 125 2.34 -0.81 -6.77
N LEU A 126 2.91 -0.85 -7.97
CA LEU A 126 3.16 0.32 -8.78
C LEU A 126 1.81 0.94 -9.14
N ALA A 127 1.14 1.48 -8.14
CA ALA A 127 -0.11 2.19 -8.35
C ALA A 127 0.17 3.37 -9.28
N THR A 128 -0.81 3.73 -10.09
CA THR A 128 -0.72 4.97 -10.83
C THR A 128 -0.53 6.09 -9.82
N GLY A 129 0.32 7.05 -10.12
CA GLY A 129 0.62 8.15 -9.22
C GLY A 129 -0.62 8.86 -8.69
N GLY A 130 -1.71 8.85 -9.46
CA GLY A 130 -2.97 9.48 -9.07
C GLY A 130 -3.62 8.88 -7.84
N THR A 131 -3.70 7.55 -7.76
CA THR A 131 -4.33 6.88 -6.62
C THR A 131 -3.57 7.14 -5.33
N MET A 132 -2.26 7.01 -5.36
CA MET A 132 -1.43 7.24 -4.16
C MET A 132 -1.49 8.71 -3.75
N LYS A 133 -1.48 9.63 -4.71
CA LYS A 133 -1.58 11.05 -4.42
C LYS A 133 -2.91 11.38 -3.74
N ALA A 134 -4.01 10.85 -4.26
CA ALA A 134 -5.34 11.06 -3.68
C ALA A 134 -5.41 10.47 -2.28
N ALA A 135 -4.84 9.29 -2.06
CA ALA A 135 -4.80 8.66 -0.75
C ALA A 135 -3.98 9.48 0.24
N CYS A 136 -2.84 10.03 -0.19
CA CYS A 136 -2.03 10.91 0.64
C CYS A 136 -2.81 12.17 1.06
N GLU A 137 -3.49 12.80 0.11
CA GLU A 137 -4.30 13.97 0.39
C GLU A 137 -5.43 13.66 1.38
N LEU A 138 -6.04 12.50 1.20
CA LEU A 138 -7.13 12.04 2.06
C LEU A 138 -6.65 11.85 3.50
N VAL A 139 -5.53 11.17 3.68
CA VAL A 139 -4.94 10.94 4.99
C VAL A 139 -4.55 12.27 5.64
N LYS A 140 -3.96 13.18 4.88
CA LYS A 140 -3.54 14.49 5.39
C LYS A 140 -4.71 15.34 5.86
N LYS A 141 -5.88 15.18 5.27
CA LYS A 141 -7.09 15.90 5.70
C LYS A 141 -7.49 15.55 7.12
N LEU A 142 -7.15 14.38 7.61
CA LEU A 142 -7.43 13.96 8.98
C LEU A 142 -6.34 14.43 9.96
N LYS A 143 -5.30 15.07 9.47
CA LYS A 143 -4.24 15.74 10.23
C LYS A 143 -3.52 14.84 11.24
N PRO A 144 -3.02 13.66 10.80
CA PRO A 144 -2.21 12.84 11.67
C PRO A 144 -0.86 13.53 11.98
N LYS A 145 -0.19 13.03 13.00
CA LYS A 145 1.11 13.57 13.41
C LYS A 145 2.16 13.40 12.32
N LYS A 146 2.17 12.26 11.65
CA LYS A 146 3.14 11.98 10.60
C LYS A 146 2.60 10.91 9.63
N VAL A 147 3.04 10.98 8.37
CA VAL A 147 2.65 10.02 7.33
C VAL A 147 3.91 9.50 6.64
N TYR A 148 4.06 8.19 6.63
CA TYR A 148 5.04 7.49 5.80
C TYR A 148 4.29 6.80 4.66
N VAL A 149 4.95 6.66 3.51
CA VAL A 149 4.35 6.00 2.35
C VAL A 149 5.19 4.80 1.97
N ASN A 150 4.52 3.67 1.76
CA ASN A 150 5.15 2.44 1.33
C ASN A 150 4.47 1.89 0.08
N LEU A 151 5.26 1.72 -0.97
CA LEU A 151 4.87 0.97 -2.16
C LEU A 151 5.81 -0.22 -2.19
N SER A 152 5.39 -1.33 -1.61
CA SER A 152 6.32 -2.42 -1.26
C SER A 152 7.16 -2.91 -2.43
N LEU A 153 6.58 -3.04 -3.63
CA LEU A 153 7.37 -3.51 -4.77
C LEU A 153 8.41 -2.52 -5.22
N ILE A 154 8.09 -1.22 -5.21
CA ILE A 154 9.07 -0.19 -5.56
C ILE A 154 10.21 -0.19 -4.55
N HIS A 155 9.88 -0.21 -3.27
CA HIS A 155 10.87 -0.14 -2.21
C HIS A 155 11.76 -1.39 -2.17
N ILE A 156 11.26 -2.53 -2.64
CA ILE A 156 12.04 -3.75 -2.72
C ILE A 156 12.87 -3.78 -4.00
N SER A 157 12.26 -3.46 -5.14
CA SER A 157 12.93 -3.58 -6.43
C SER A 157 13.93 -2.48 -6.71
N GLU A 158 13.75 -1.29 -6.12
CA GLU A 158 14.63 -0.15 -6.35
C GLU A 158 15.08 0.51 -5.04
N PRO A 159 15.68 -0.25 -4.11
CA PRO A 159 16.02 0.30 -2.79
C PRO A 159 17.09 1.37 -2.83
N THR A 160 17.89 1.42 -3.89
CA THR A 160 18.97 2.40 -4.05
C THR A 160 18.61 3.55 -4.96
N ARG A 161 17.40 3.52 -5.54
CA ARG A 161 17.01 4.55 -6.47
C ARG A 161 16.79 5.89 -5.77
N ARG A 162 17.31 6.94 -6.37
CA ARG A 162 17.05 8.29 -5.90
C ARG A 162 15.84 8.87 -6.61
N SER A 163 14.98 9.47 -5.88
CA SER A 163 13.84 10.18 -6.43
C SER A 163 14.22 11.61 -6.76
#